data_a3f66ba4814d58060855189fd74e7009
#
_entry.id   a3f66ba4814d58060855189fd74e7009
#
_cell.length_a   1.000
_cell.length_b   1.000
_cell.length_c   1.000
_cell.angle_alpha   90.00
_cell.angle_beta   90.00
_cell.angle_gamma   90.00
#
_symmetry.space_group_name_H-M   'P 1'
#
loop_
_entity.id
_entity.type
_entity.pdbx_description
1 polymer ?
#
loop_
_entity_poly.entity_id
_entity_poly.type
_entity_poly.pdbx_seq_one_letter_code
_entity_poly.pdbx_strand_id
1 'polypeptide(L)'
;MITLGDYLVVSAILFTIGFAGVMLRRNLIVILMSLELMLNAANLSLVAFSRFRVGANGLPDYNGQVFVFFVITVAAAEVAVGLALLVALYRAKQTTDVADITSLKF
;
A
#
# COMPACT_ATOMS: atom_id res chain seq x y z
N MET A 1 7.94 24.47 10.88
CA MET A 1 7.83 23.26 11.70
C MET A 1 6.83 22.30 11.06
N ILE A 2 7.18 21.03 10.98
CA ILE A 2 6.30 20.03 10.38
C ILE A 2 5.16 19.71 11.34
N THR A 3 3.93 19.81 10.86
CA THR A 3 2.72 19.54 11.65
C THR A 3 2.07 18.23 11.22
N LEU A 4 1.09 17.76 11.99
CA LEU A 4 0.28 16.61 11.61
C LEU A 4 -0.37 16.82 10.23
N GLY A 5 -0.85 18.03 9.97
CA GLY A 5 -1.46 18.36 8.69
C GLY A 5 -0.50 18.16 7.51
N ASP A 6 0.78 18.48 7.69
CA ASP A 6 1.77 18.30 6.63
C ASP A 6 1.93 16.82 6.27
N TYR A 7 2.00 15.95 7.28
CA TYR A 7 2.08 14.50 7.05
C TYR A 7 0.82 13.96 6.37
N LEU A 8 -0.34 14.45 6.77
CA LEU A 8 -1.60 13.99 6.18
C LEU A 8 -1.74 14.44 4.73
N VAL A 9 -1.24 15.64 4.39
CA VAL A 9 -1.24 16.11 3.00
C VAL A 9 -0.38 15.19 2.13
N VAL A 10 0.83 14.86 2.58
CA VAL A 10 1.71 13.96 1.84
C VAL A 10 1.07 12.59 1.69
N SER A 11 0.47 12.08 2.77
CA SER A 11 -0.23 10.79 2.74
C SER A 11 -1.39 10.81 1.73
N ALA A 12 -2.16 11.88 1.69
CA ALA A 12 -3.27 12.01 0.75
C ALA A 12 -2.79 12.04 -0.70
N ILE A 13 -1.68 12.73 -0.96
CA ILE A 13 -1.08 12.79 -2.30
C ILE A 13 -0.61 11.38 -2.72
N LEU A 14 0.10 10.67 -1.84
CA LEU A 14 0.58 9.33 -2.13
C LEU A 14 -0.57 8.37 -2.39
N PHE A 15 -1.61 8.44 -1.58
CA PHE A 15 -2.80 7.59 -1.75
C PHE A 15 -3.48 7.88 -3.10
N THR A 16 -3.61 9.14 -3.46
CA THR A 16 -4.24 9.54 -4.72
C THR A 16 -3.44 9.04 -5.92
N ILE A 17 -2.11 9.15 -5.86
CA ILE A 17 -1.25 8.63 -6.92
C ILE A 17 -1.40 7.12 -7.05
N GLY A 18 -1.40 6.40 -5.94
CA GLY A 18 -1.60 4.96 -5.94
C GLY A 18 -2.96 4.56 -6.49
N PHE A 19 -4.01 5.25 -6.06
CA PHE A 19 -5.37 5.02 -6.55
C PHE A 19 -5.46 5.24 -8.06
N ALA A 20 -4.86 6.32 -8.55
CA ALA A 20 -4.84 6.59 -9.99
C ALA A 20 -4.12 5.47 -10.75
N GLY A 21 -3.02 4.95 -10.20
CA GLY A 21 -2.30 3.84 -10.82
C GLY A 21 -3.15 2.58 -10.94
N VAL A 22 -3.92 2.27 -9.90
CA VAL A 22 -4.82 1.11 -9.92
C VAL A 22 -5.92 1.29 -10.97
N MET A 23 -6.48 2.49 -11.07
CA MET A 23 -7.61 2.75 -11.95
C MET A 23 -7.21 2.89 -13.41
N LEU A 24 -6.00 3.38 -13.70
CA LEU A 24 -5.61 3.75 -15.05
C LEU A 24 -4.72 2.72 -15.74
N ARG A 25 -4.10 1.82 -15.02
CA ARG A 25 -3.16 0.86 -15.58
C ARG A 25 -3.73 -0.56 -15.56
N ARG A 26 -3.37 -1.33 -16.58
CA ARG A 26 -3.78 -2.73 -16.71
C ARG A 26 -2.64 -3.71 -16.43
N ASN A 27 -1.42 -3.21 -16.31
CA ASN A 27 -0.27 -4.05 -16.02
C ASN A 27 -0.30 -4.47 -14.56
N LEU A 28 -0.24 -5.77 -14.30
CA LEU A 28 -0.34 -6.31 -12.95
C LEU A 28 0.79 -5.82 -12.04
N ILE A 29 2.00 -5.66 -12.59
CA ILE A 29 3.13 -5.14 -11.81
C ILE A 29 2.82 -3.71 -11.33
N VAL A 30 2.30 -2.86 -12.21
CA VAL A 30 1.95 -1.49 -11.87
C VAL A 30 0.83 -1.45 -10.85
N ILE A 31 -0.16 -2.34 -10.97
CA ILE A 31 -1.26 -2.44 -10.00
C ILE A 31 -0.71 -2.81 -8.62
N LEU A 32 0.20 -3.79 -8.53
CA LEU A 32 0.81 -4.18 -7.26
C LEU A 32 1.61 -3.02 -6.64
N MET A 33 2.40 -2.32 -7.46
CA MET A 33 3.15 -1.16 -7.00
C MET A 33 2.23 -0.05 -6.49
N SER A 34 1.11 0.16 -7.17
CA SER A 34 0.12 1.19 -6.80
C SER A 34 -0.56 0.84 -5.48
N LEU A 35 -0.92 -0.42 -5.28
CA LEU A 35 -1.48 -0.88 -4.01
C LEU A 35 -0.48 -0.71 -2.87
N GLU A 36 0.79 -1.01 -3.10
CA GLU A 36 1.84 -0.78 -2.11
C GLU A 36 1.95 0.69 -1.75
N LEU A 37 1.86 1.57 -2.74
CA LEU A 37 1.91 3.01 -2.49
C LEU A 37 0.72 3.45 -1.64
N MET A 38 -0.48 2.92 -1.89
CA MET A 38 -1.66 3.21 -1.08
C MET A 38 -1.48 2.72 0.36
N LEU A 39 -0.93 1.53 0.56
CA LEU A 39 -0.64 1.00 1.89
C LEU A 39 0.38 1.85 2.62
N ASN A 40 1.43 2.31 1.92
CA ASN A 40 2.42 3.19 2.50
C ASN A 40 1.82 4.53 2.91
N ALA A 41 0.87 5.05 2.14
CA ALA A 41 0.16 6.27 2.50
C ALA A 41 -0.62 6.08 3.80
N ALA A 42 -1.32 4.95 3.94
CA ALA A 42 -2.04 4.62 5.17
C ALA A 42 -1.08 4.49 6.36
N ASN A 43 0.06 3.83 6.16
CA ASN A 43 1.07 3.68 7.20
C ASN A 43 1.64 5.03 7.63
N LEU A 44 1.90 5.92 6.69
CA LEU A 44 2.36 7.27 7.01
C LEU A 44 1.36 8.01 7.88
N SER A 45 0.07 7.89 7.57
CA SER A 45 -0.99 8.49 8.40
C SER A 45 -0.99 7.91 9.81
N LEU A 46 -0.87 6.59 9.94
CA LEU A 46 -0.85 5.94 11.26
C LEU A 46 0.35 6.39 12.10
N VAL A 47 1.52 6.46 11.50
CA VAL A 47 2.73 6.92 12.19
C VAL A 47 2.59 8.39 12.59
N ALA A 48 2.03 9.22 11.70
CA ALA A 48 1.82 10.63 11.98
C ALA A 48 0.86 10.83 13.15
N PHE A 49 -0.27 10.15 13.15
CA PHE A 49 -1.21 10.23 14.27
C PHE A 49 -0.58 9.75 15.57
N SER A 50 0.20 8.67 15.53
CA SER A 50 0.89 8.17 16.70
C SER A 50 1.88 9.19 17.27
N ARG A 51 2.63 9.86 16.41
CA ARG A 51 3.62 10.85 16.82
C ARG A 51 3.00 12.07 17.50
N PHE A 52 1.86 12.55 16.97
CA PHE A 52 1.24 13.79 17.42
C PHE A 52 0.16 13.57 18.48
N ARG A 53 -0.15 12.32 18.80
CA ARG A 53 -1.09 11.98 19.84
C ARG A 53 -0.37 11.81 21.17
N VAL A 54 -0.91 12.44 22.20
CA VAL A 54 -0.34 12.37 23.55
C VAL A 54 -1.22 11.49 24.43
N GLY A 55 -0.62 10.51 25.07
CA GLY A 55 -1.32 9.63 26.00
C GLY A 55 -1.64 10.34 27.33
N ALA A 56 -2.41 9.65 28.18
CA ALA A 56 -2.86 10.17 29.46
C ALA A 56 -1.70 10.52 30.40
N ASN A 57 -0.53 9.89 30.22
CA ASN A 57 0.66 10.14 30.99
C ASN A 57 1.54 11.29 30.46
N GLY A 58 1.07 12.01 29.43
CA GLY A 58 1.83 13.07 28.80
C GLY A 58 2.89 12.61 27.81
N LEU A 59 3.01 11.31 27.58
CA LEU A 59 3.98 10.74 26.63
C LEU A 59 3.28 10.44 25.29
N PRO A 60 4.07 10.40 24.18
CA PRO A 60 3.50 10.03 22.88
C PRO A 60 2.86 8.64 22.91
N ASP A 61 1.78 8.48 22.15
CA ASP A 61 1.10 7.20 22.03
C ASP A 61 1.70 6.42 20.85
N TYR A 62 2.37 5.31 21.15
CA TYR A 62 3.03 4.48 20.16
C TYR A 62 2.18 3.31 19.65
N ASN A 63 0.92 3.21 20.06
CA ASN A 63 0.03 2.13 19.61
C ASN A 63 -0.13 2.11 18.09
N GLY A 64 -0.19 3.29 17.45
CA GLY A 64 -0.25 3.38 16.01
C GLY A 64 0.99 2.80 15.32
N GLN A 65 2.16 3.00 15.93
CA GLN A 65 3.41 2.45 15.38
C GLN A 65 3.48 0.94 15.50
N VAL A 66 2.98 0.38 16.59
CA VAL A 66 2.88 -1.08 16.75
C VAL A 66 1.96 -1.64 15.67
N PHE A 67 0.82 -1.00 15.42
CA PHE A 67 -0.10 -1.41 14.38
C PHE A 67 0.57 -1.38 13.00
N VAL A 68 1.42 -0.40 12.74
CA VAL A 68 2.17 -0.29 11.47
C VAL A 68 3.06 -1.50 11.25
N PHE A 69 3.70 -2.06 12.29
CA PHE A 69 4.49 -3.28 12.14
C PHE A 69 3.64 -4.43 11.60
N PHE A 70 2.42 -4.60 12.09
CA PHE A 70 1.52 -5.63 11.57
C PHE A 70 1.16 -5.36 10.12
N VAL A 71 0.87 -4.12 9.77
CA VAL A 71 0.52 -3.75 8.39
C VAL A 71 1.69 -3.97 7.44
N ILE A 72 2.92 -3.65 7.86
CA ILE A 72 4.12 -3.91 7.07
C ILE A 72 4.28 -5.41 6.81
N THR A 73 4.05 -6.24 7.82
CA THR A 73 4.14 -7.69 7.68
C THR A 73 3.10 -8.20 6.67
N VAL A 74 1.86 -7.73 6.78
CA VAL A 74 0.79 -8.10 5.85
C VAL A 74 1.12 -7.61 4.44
N ALA A 75 1.64 -6.40 4.30
CA ALA A 75 2.03 -5.86 3.01
C ALA A 75 3.13 -6.70 2.36
N ALA A 76 4.12 -7.11 3.14
CA ALA A 76 5.17 -7.98 2.63
C ALA A 76 4.62 -9.33 2.16
N ALA A 77 3.69 -9.90 2.90
CA ALA A 77 3.03 -11.14 2.51
C ALA A 77 2.22 -10.96 1.23
N GLU A 78 1.52 -9.85 1.08
CA GLU A 78 0.76 -9.55 -0.14
C GLU A 78 1.66 -9.45 -1.36
N VAL A 79 2.81 -8.78 -1.22
CA VAL A 79 3.78 -8.68 -2.31
C VAL A 79 4.31 -10.05 -2.70
N ALA A 80 4.64 -10.89 -1.73
CA ALA A 80 5.12 -12.24 -1.99
C ALA A 80 4.08 -13.08 -2.76
N VAL A 81 2.83 -13.04 -2.33
CA VAL A 81 1.73 -13.74 -3.00
C VAL A 81 1.49 -13.14 -4.39
N GLY A 82 1.51 -11.83 -4.49
CA GLY A 82 1.32 -11.13 -5.77
C GLY A 82 2.40 -11.46 -6.77
N LEU A 83 3.66 -11.53 -6.34
CA LEU A 83 4.77 -11.92 -7.21
C LEU A 83 4.64 -13.37 -7.65
N ALA A 84 4.21 -14.27 -6.75
CA ALA A 84 3.99 -15.66 -7.09
C ALA A 84 2.90 -15.81 -8.15
N LEU A 85 1.80 -15.08 -8.00
CA LEU A 85 0.72 -15.06 -8.98
C LEU A 85 1.18 -14.48 -10.31
N LEU A 86 1.97 -13.41 -10.26
CA LEU A 86 2.53 -12.78 -11.46
C LEU A 86 3.39 -13.77 -12.25
N VAL A 87 4.27 -14.49 -11.56
CA VAL A 87 5.12 -15.49 -12.21
C VAL A 87 4.28 -16.60 -12.81
N ALA A 88 3.28 -17.08 -12.09
CA ALA A 88 2.40 -18.14 -12.57
C ALA A 88 1.62 -17.69 -13.82
N LEU A 89 1.08 -16.47 -13.80
CA LEU A 89 0.35 -15.93 -14.94
C LEU A 89 1.27 -15.71 -16.14
N TYR A 90 2.47 -15.20 -15.92
CA TYR A 90 3.40 -14.97 -17.00
C TYR A 90 3.82 -16.29 -17.66
N ARG A 91 4.03 -17.33 -16.88
CA ARG A 91 4.35 -18.66 -17.42
C ARG A 91 3.19 -19.23 -18.25
N ALA A 92 1.95 -18.95 -17.83
CA ALA A 92 0.77 -19.47 -18.53
C ALA A 92 0.44 -18.67 -19.80
N LYS A 93 0.56 -17.33 -19.75
CA LYS A 93 0.07 -16.45 -20.81
C LYS A 93 1.14 -15.55 -21.43
N GLN A 94 2.33 -15.51 -20.88
CA GLN A 94 3.43 -14.62 -21.33
C GLN A 94 3.01 -13.14 -21.32
N THR A 95 2.13 -12.76 -20.37
CA THR A 95 1.61 -11.40 -20.25
C THR A 95 1.38 -11.03 -18.80
N THR A 96 1.51 -9.73 -18.49
CA THR A 96 1.16 -9.16 -17.20
C THR A 96 -0.09 -8.28 -17.30
N ASP A 97 -0.74 -8.21 -18.45
CA ASP A 97 -1.93 -7.41 -18.67
C ASP A 97 -3.15 -8.14 -18.10
N VAL A 98 -3.89 -7.48 -17.19
CA VAL A 98 -5.06 -8.08 -16.55
C VAL A 98 -6.20 -8.37 -17.55
N ALA A 99 -6.23 -7.66 -18.68
CA ALA A 99 -7.24 -7.93 -19.71
C ALA A 99 -7.10 -9.33 -20.30
N ASP A 100 -5.88 -9.89 -20.32
CA ASP A 100 -5.62 -11.23 -20.84
C ASP A 100 -5.92 -12.33 -19.84
N ILE A 101 -6.07 -11.99 -18.55
CA ILE A 101 -6.34 -12.97 -17.48
C ILE A 101 -7.71 -13.60 -17.65
N THR A 102 -8.68 -12.88 -18.21
CA THR A 102 -10.03 -13.43 -18.41
C THR A 102 -10.04 -14.67 -19.29
N SER A 103 -9.08 -14.83 -20.18
CA SER A 103 -8.97 -16.02 -21.03
C SER A 103 -8.54 -17.25 -20.29
N LEU A 104 -8.03 -17.14 -19.05
CA LEU A 104 -7.63 -18.27 -18.23
C LEU A 104 -8.81 -19.03 -17.64
N LYS A 105 -10.01 -18.48 -17.73
CA LYS A 105 -11.22 -19.16 -17.24
C LYS A 105 -11.58 -20.39 -18.08
N PHE A 106 -11.00 -20.52 -19.22
CA PHE A 106 -11.27 -21.61 -20.17
C PHE A 106 -9.97 -22.32 -20.55
#